data_7ada5f61fc4e61b405c7d99ac61b2436
#
_entry.id   7ada5f61fc4e61b405c7d99ac61b2436
#
_cell.length_a   1.000
_cell.length_b   1.000
_cell.length_c   1.000
_cell.angle_alpha   90.00
_cell.angle_beta   90.00
_cell.angle_gamma   90.00
#
_symmetry.space_group_name_H-M   'P 1'
#
loop_
_entity.id
_entity.type
_entity.pdbx_description
1 polymer ?
#
loop_
_entity_poly.entity_id
_entity_poly.type
_entity_poly.pdbx_seq_one_letter_code
_entity_poly.pdbx_strand_id
1 'polypeptide(L)'
;MSEERAAASGTGLLELYDTGVRDVYGYLYARCGQRAVAEELTSETFLAAVDAVRAGTAVGMPWLIGVARHKLVDHWRARAREERSLRAVGDEVAPDEDPWEARLDVVRARSTLAQLGPHHRAALTLRYLDDLPVPEIATLLGRTVHATEALLVRARSAFRRAYTDRGGCDA
;
A
#
# COMPACT_ATOMS: atom_id res chain seq x y z
N MET A 1 -32.98 2.74 -1.88
CA MET A 1 -32.91 4.20 -2.17
C MET A 1 -32.85 5.07 -0.90
N SER A 2 -33.16 4.57 0.28
CA SER A 2 -33.08 5.36 1.54
C SER A 2 -31.74 5.25 2.25
N GLU A 3 -31.00 4.16 2.13
CA GLU A 3 -29.67 3.97 2.73
C GLU A 3 -28.56 4.77 2.02
N GLU A 4 -28.70 4.98 0.72
CA GLU A 4 -27.73 5.75 -0.09
C GLU A 4 -27.75 7.25 0.22
N ARG A 5 -28.86 7.77 0.75
CA ARG A 5 -29.01 9.17 1.18
C ARG A 5 -28.52 9.44 2.60
N ALA A 6 -28.46 8.44 3.46
CA ALA A 6 -27.95 8.55 4.82
C ALA A 6 -26.42 8.71 4.84
N ALA A 7 -25.73 8.17 3.83
CA ALA A 7 -24.28 8.34 3.66
C ALA A 7 -23.82 9.78 3.40
N ALA A 8 -24.74 10.66 3.00
CA ALA A 8 -24.44 12.05 2.66
C ALA A 8 -24.67 13.05 3.82
N SER A 9 -25.12 12.60 4.99
CA SER A 9 -25.31 13.48 6.14
C SER A 9 -24.21 13.32 7.17
N GLY A 10 -23.90 14.40 7.91
CA GLY A 10 -22.85 14.36 8.94
C GLY A 10 -23.03 13.24 9.97
N THR A 11 -24.27 12.80 10.23
CA THR A 11 -24.57 11.66 11.10
C THR A 11 -24.08 10.33 10.51
N GLY A 12 -24.24 10.13 9.18
CA GLY A 12 -23.73 8.94 8.50
C GLY A 12 -22.20 8.86 8.48
N LEU A 13 -21.51 10.02 8.46
CA LEU A 13 -20.05 10.06 8.54
C LEU A 13 -19.53 9.69 9.94
N LEU A 14 -20.22 10.10 11.01
CA LEU A 14 -19.86 9.69 12.38
C LEU A 14 -20.04 8.19 12.59
N GLU A 15 -21.15 7.62 12.12
CA GLU A 15 -21.38 6.16 12.16
C GLU A 15 -20.31 5.42 11.33
N LEU A 16 -19.95 5.95 10.16
CA LEU A 16 -18.91 5.37 9.31
C LEU A 16 -17.53 5.49 9.98
N TYR A 17 -17.26 6.56 10.73
CA TYR A 17 -16.03 6.68 11.51
C TYR A 17 -15.98 5.64 12.62
N ASP A 18 -17.00 5.54 13.44
CA ASP A 18 -17.04 4.61 14.58
C ASP A 18 -16.88 3.15 14.16
N THR A 19 -17.45 2.76 13.03
CA THR A 19 -17.35 1.40 12.48
C THR A 19 -16.12 1.18 11.64
N GLY A 20 -15.70 2.17 10.85
CA GLY A 20 -14.69 2.04 9.81
C GLY A 20 -13.27 2.40 10.22
N VAL A 21 -13.07 3.12 11.35
CA VAL A 21 -11.72 3.58 11.73
C VAL A 21 -10.77 2.42 11.98
N ARG A 22 -11.26 1.34 12.57
CA ARG A 22 -10.45 0.13 12.84
C ARG A 22 -10.07 -0.60 11.55
N ASP A 23 -10.97 -0.65 10.59
CA ASP A 23 -10.76 -1.33 9.31
C ASP A 23 -9.78 -0.54 8.44
N VAL A 24 -9.92 0.78 8.36
CA VAL A 24 -8.98 1.65 7.65
C VAL A 24 -7.60 1.60 8.28
N TYR A 25 -7.51 1.69 9.62
CA TYR A 25 -6.25 1.55 10.34
C TYR A 25 -5.61 0.19 10.11
N GLY A 26 -6.40 -0.90 10.24
CA GLY A 26 -5.93 -2.26 10.02
C GLY A 26 -5.43 -2.49 8.60
N TYR A 27 -6.14 -1.95 7.60
CA TYR A 27 -5.72 -1.95 6.20
C TYR A 27 -4.34 -1.28 6.02
N LEU A 28 -4.18 -0.09 6.56
CA LEU A 28 -2.94 0.69 6.46
C LEU A 28 -1.79 0.04 7.23
N TYR A 29 -2.04 -0.36 8.48
CA TYR A 29 -1.02 -0.97 9.34
C TYR A 29 -0.50 -2.29 8.77
N ALA A 30 -1.38 -3.14 8.25
CA ALA A 30 -0.98 -4.41 7.62
C ALA A 30 0.00 -4.21 6.44
N ARG A 31 -0.03 -3.03 5.81
CA ARG A 31 0.77 -2.69 4.62
C ARG A 31 2.01 -1.88 4.94
N CYS A 32 1.92 -0.87 5.81
CA CYS A 32 3.08 -0.05 6.16
C CYS A 32 3.91 -0.62 7.32
N GLY A 33 3.30 -1.43 8.21
CA GLY A 33 3.98 -2.01 9.36
C GLY A 33 4.46 -0.98 10.41
N GLN A 34 4.08 0.28 10.29
CA GLN A 34 4.49 1.37 11.15
C GLN A 34 3.27 2.04 11.75
N ARG A 35 3.14 1.99 13.07
CA ARG A 35 1.98 2.51 13.81
C ARG A 35 1.74 3.99 13.53
N ALA A 36 2.78 4.82 13.65
CA ALA A 36 2.66 6.26 13.45
C ALA A 36 2.16 6.62 12.04
N VAL A 37 2.69 5.94 11.01
CA VAL A 37 2.25 6.14 9.62
C VAL A 37 0.80 5.69 9.42
N ALA A 38 0.41 4.54 9.99
CA ALA A 38 -0.96 4.05 9.89
C ALA A 38 -1.96 5.00 10.58
N GLU A 39 -1.61 5.55 11.74
CA GLU A 39 -2.42 6.53 12.48
C GLU A 39 -2.57 7.83 11.69
N GLU A 40 -1.47 8.37 11.15
CA GLU A 40 -1.46 9.58 10.33
C GLU A 40 -2.33 9.42 9.08
N LEU A 41 -2.09 8.37 8.29
CA LEU A 41 -2.83 8.13 7.05
C LEU A 41 -4.30 7.79 7.30
N THR A 42 -4.63 7.17 8.44
CA THR A 42 -6.02 6.97 8.86
C THR A 42 -6.71 8.31 9.09
N SER A 43 -6.09 9.19 9.86
CA SER A 43 -6.62 10.54 10.13
C SER A 43 -6.81 11.32 8.85
N GLU A 44 -5.83 11.32 7.95
CA GLU A 44 -5.94 11.99 6.65
C GLU A 44 -7.04 11.39 5.76
N THR A 45 -7.29 10.08 5.85
CA THR A 45 -8.35 9.42 5.09
C THR A 45 -9.72 9.93 5.53
N PHE A 46 -9.94 10.05 6.84
CA PHE A 46 -11.21 10.57 7.37
C PHE A 46 -11.36 12.09 7.18
N LEU A 47 -10.28 12.85 7.20
CA LEU A 47 -10.34 14.28 6.81
C LEU A 47 -10.78 14.43 5.36
N ALA A 48 -10.25 13.62 4.45
CA ALA A 48 -10.71 13.61 3.06
C ALA A 48 -12.19 13.20 2.92
N ALA A 49 -12.67 12.31 3.79
CA ALA A 49 -14.08 11.92 3.83
C ALA A 49 -14.98 13.09 4.26
N VAL A 50 -14.55 13.88 5.25
CA VAL A 50 -15.27 15.10 5.67
C VAL A 50 -15.43 16.07 4.49
N ASP A 51 -14.34 16.33 3.77
CA ASP A 51 -14.35 17.23 2.62
C ASP A 51 -15.22 16.69 1.48
N ALA A 52 -15.16 15.40 1.21
CA ALA A 52 -15.99 14.75 0.19
C ALA A 52 -17.49 14.83 0.53
N VAL A 53 -17.87 14.58 1.78
CA VAL A 53 -19.27 14.71 2.24
C VAL A 53 -19.75 16.15 2.14
N ARG A 54 -18.92 17.14 2.50
CA ARG A 54 -19.23 18.57 2.34
C ARG A 54 -19.45 18.97 0.87
N ALA A 55 -18.70 18.30 -0.04
CA ALA A 55 -18.86 18.48 -1.47
C ALA A 55 -20.04 17.68 -2.07
N GLY A 56 -20.80 16.95 -1.25
CA GLY A 56 -21.95 16.17 -1.69
C GLY A 56 -21.62 14.78 -2.24
N THR A 57 -20.39 14.29 -2.02
CA THR A 57 -19.98 12.95 -2.44
C THR A 57 -20.47 11.91 -1.42
N ALA A 58 -21.05 10.82 -1.92
CA ALA A 58 -21.38 9.67 -1.08
C ALA A 58 -20.09 8.95 -0.67
N VAL A 59 -19.87 8.78 0.64
CA VAL A 59 -18.70 8.15 1.22
C VAL A 59 -19.12 6.86 1.92
N GLY A 60 -18.44 5.75 1.60
CA GLY A 60 -18.63 4.45 2.24
C GLY A 60 -17.28 3.74 2.41
N MET A 61 -17.29 2.52 3.01
CA MET A 61 -16.06 1.77 3.24
C MET A 61 -15.21 1.54 1.99
N PRO A 62 -15.76 1.15 0.82
CA PRO A 62 -14.96 1.01 -0.39
C PRO A 62 -14.26 2.30 -0.80
N TRP A 63 -14.92 3.44 -0.63
CA TRP A 63 -14.36 4.76 -0.90
C TRP A 63 -13.22 5.08 0.07
N LEU A 64 -13.41 4.85 1.37
CA LEU A 64 -12.38 5.05 2.40
C LEU A 64 -11.13 4.21 2.13
N ILE A 65 -11.30 2.93 1.80
CA ILE A 65 -10.17 2.04 1.45
C ILE A 65 -9.47 2.52 0.18
N GLY A 66 -10.21 3.01 -0.81
CA GLY A 66 -9.64 3.61 -2.01
C GLY A 66 -8.78 4.83 -1.69
N VAL A 67 -9.28 5.75 -0.86
CA VAL A 67 -8.53 6.94 -0.42
C VAL A 67 -7.32 6.54 0.44
N ALA A 68 -7.48 5.63 1.37
CA ALA A 68 -6.38 5.12 2.21
C ALA A 68 -5.26 4.52 1.34
N ARG A 69 -5.62 3.76 0.31
CA ARG A 69 -4.67 3.20 -0.67
C ARG A 69 -3.89 4.32 -1.40
N HIS A 70 -4.59 5.32 -1.91
CA HIS A 70 -3.93 6.46 -2.58
C HIS A 70 -2.95 7.18 -1.65
N LYS A 71 -3.37 7.48 -0.42
CA LYS A 71 -2.50 8.13 0.57
C LYS A 71 -1.28 7.30 0.92
N LEU A 72 -1.44 5.99 1.07
CA LEU A 72 -0.32 5.08 1.32
C LEU A 72 0.68 5.05 0.15
N VAL A 73 0.19 5.02 -1.09
CA VAL A 73 1.02 5.09 -2.29
C VAL A 73 1.76 6.43 -2.35
N ASP A 74 1.09 7.54 -2.06
CA ASP A 74 1.71 8.86 -2.05
C ASP A 74 2.78 8.98 -0.96
N HIS A 75 2.54 8.41 0.23
CA HIS A 75 3.53 8.28 1.28
C HIS A 75 4.79 7.54 0.79
N TRP A 76 4.64 6.38 0.15
CA TRP A 76 5.79 5.64 -0.38
C TRP A 76 6.48 6.38 -1.52
N ARG A 77 5.75 7.08 -2.37
CA ARG A 77 6.35 7.92 -3.44
C ARG A 77 7.16 9.08 -2.87
N ALA A 78 6.68 9.70 -1.79
CA ALA A 78 7.42 10.74 -1.08
C ALA A 78 8.71 10.19 -0.46
N ARG A 79 8.61 9.06 0.26
CA ARG A 79 9.78 8.36 0.84
C ARG A 79 10.81 7.97 -0.21
N ALA A 80 10.36 7.49 -1.36
CA ALA A 80 11.24 7.13 -2.45
C ALA A 80 11.95 8.34 -3.10
N ARG A 81 11.32 9.51 -3.09
CA ARG A 81 11.98 10.75 -3.53
C ARG A 81 13.06 11.19 -2.54
N GLU A 82 12.77 11.12 -1.24
CA GLU A 82 13.71 11.43 -0.17
C GLU A 82 14.95 10.53 -0.23
N GLU A 83 14.74 9.21 -0.35
CA GLU A 83 15.83 8.23 -0.45
C GLU A 83 16.70 8.43 -1.70
N ARG A 84 16.12 8.82 -2.84
CA ARG A 84 16.89 9.14 -4.05
C ARG A 84 17.72 10.41 -3.91
N SER A 85 17.23 11.38 -3.17
CA SER A 85 18.00 12.60 -2.86
C SER A 85 19.22 12.31 -1.98
N LEU A 86 19.18 11.21 -1.21
CA LEU A 86 20.24 10.78 -0.31
C LEU A 86 21.18 9.73 -0.92
N ARG A 87 20.78 9.06 -2.01
CA ARG A 87 21.57 8.02 -2.69
C ARG A 87 21.74 8.36 -4.17
N ALA A 88 22.95 8.78 -4.52
CA ALA A 88 23.44 8.62 -5.87
C ALA A 88 24.04 7.21 -5.95
N VAL A 89 23.37 6.23 -6.54
CA VAL A 89 23.94 5.06 -7.27
C VAL A 89 22.85 4.00 -7.52
N GLY A 90 22.91 3.39 -8.70
CA GLY A 90 21.93 2.52 -9.29
C GLY A 90 21.85 1.11 -8.70
N ASP A 91 20.67 0.54 -8.86
CA ASP A 91 20.41 -0.90 -8.73
C ASP A 91 20.07 -1.45 -10.12
N GLU A 92 21.06 -1.98 -10.80
CA GLU A 92 20.86 -2.90 -11.93
C GLU A 92 20.76 -4.31 -11.38
N VAL A 93 19.58 -4.92 -11.48
CA VAL A 93 19.41 -6.34 -11.17
C VAL A 93 18.76 -7.04 -12.36
N ALA A 94 19.45 -8.07 -12.84
CA ALA A 94 19.01 -8.93 -13.91
C ALA A 94 17.70 -9.67 -13.55
N PRO A 95 16.84 -9.97 -14.55
CA PRO A 95 15.61 -10.73 -14.33
C PRO A 95 15.96 -12.20 -14.03
N ASP A 96 15.40 -12.71 -12.93
CA ASP A 96 15.42 -14.11 -12.57
C ASP A 96 13.99 -14.65 -12.74
N GLU A 97 13.80 -15.56 -13.69
CA GLU A 97 12.54 -16.25 -13.94
C GLU A 97 12.55 -17.57 -13.17
N ASP A 98 11.89 -17.60 -12.01
CA ASP A 98 11.53 -18.86 -11.37
C ASP A 98 10.20 -18.73 -10.62
N PRO A 99 9.20 -19.62 -10.88
CA PRO A 99 7.95 -19.64 -10.13
C PRO A 99 8.21 -20.17 -8.72
N TRP A 100 8.10 -19.28 -7.74
CA TRP A 100 8.33 -19.62 -6.36
C TRP A 100 7.06 -20.16 -5.70
N GLU A 101 7.00 -21.47 -5.51
CA GLU A 101 5.94 -22.20 -4.80
C GLU A 101 6.19 -22.37 -3.29
N ALA A 102 7.04 -21.58 -2.67
CA ALA A 102 7.27 -21.69 -1.24
C ALA A 102 6.09 -21.15 -0.43
N ARG A 103 5.60 -21.93 0.53
CA ARG A 103 4.71 -21.46 1.59
C ARG A 103 5.45 -20.43 2.43
N LEU A 104 5.14 -19.16 2.21
CA LEU A 104 5.71 -18.06 2.97
C LEU A 104 5.12 -18.04 4.39
N ASP A 105 5.99 -17.97 5.38
CA ASP A 105 5.56 -17.54 6.72
C ASP A 105 5.07 -16.10 6.63
N VAL A 106 3.81 -15.87 6.99
CA VAL A 106 3.13 -14.57 6.85
C VAL A 106 3.83 -13.48 7.68
N VAL A 107 4.29 -13.81 8.88
CA VAL A 107 4.98 -12.86 9.77
C VAL A 107 6.32 -12.48 9.16
N ARG A 108 7.07 -13.48 8.72
CA ARG A 108 8.37 -13.29 8.07
C ARG A 108 8.24 -12.55 6.74
N ALA A 109 7.23 -12.88 5.92
CA ALA A 109 6.97 -12.19 4.66
C ALA A 109 6.66 -10.70 4.88
N ARG A 110 5.84 -10.38 5.89
CA ARG A 110 5.52 -8.98 6.24
C ARG A 110 6.77 -8.23 6.73
N SER A 111 7.58 -8.84 7.58
CA SER A 111 8.81 -8.22 8.07
C SER A 111 9.83 -8.01 6.95
N THR A 112 9.93 -8.94 6.00
CA THR A 112 10.77 -8.81 4.81
C THR A 112 10.27 -7.68 3.90
N LEU A 113 8.97 -7.64 3.63
CA LEU A 113 8.35 -6.58 2.84
C LEU A 113 8.60 -5.20 3.45
N ALA A 114 8.58 -5.11 4.81
CA ALA A 114 8.84 -3.88 5.53
C ALA A 114 10.27 -3.33 5.36
N GLN A 115 11.22 -4.16 4.98
CA GLN A 115 12.64 -3.78 4.79
C GLN A 115 12.98 -3.39 3.36
N LEU A 116 12.09 -3.69 2.41
CA LEU A 116 12.30 -3.29 1.03
C LEU A 116 12.20 -1.77 0.87
N GLY A 117 12.94 -1.25 -0.08
CA GLY A 117 12.79 0.15 -0.47
C GLY A 117 11.35 0.49 -0.87
N PRO A 118 10.94 1.75 -0.72
CA PRO A 118 9.53 2.18 -0.83
C PRO A 118 8.88 1.79 -2.17
N HIS A 119 9.60 1.85 -3.28
CA HIS A 119 9.07 1.48 -4.60
C HIS A 119 8.79 -0.03 -4.72
N HIS A 120 9.70 -0.87 -4.24
CA HIS A 120 9.53 -2.31 -4.27
C HIS A 120 8.39 -2.73 -3.35
N ARG A 121 8.34 -2.15 -2.14
CA ARG A 121 7.25 -2.36 -1.19
C ARG A 121 5.91 -1.99 -1.81
N ALA A 122 5.78 -0.79 -2.39
CA ALA A 122 4.56 -0.31 -3.01
C ALA A 122 4.09 -1.29 -4.11
N ALA A 123 4.98 -1.67 -5.03
CA ALA A 123 4.64 -2.55 -6.14
C ALA A 123 4.15 -3.92 -5.67
N LEU A 124 4.87 -4.55 -4.72
CA LEU A 124 4.49 -5.88 -4.20
C LEU A 124 3.20 -5.82 -3.37
N THR A 125 3.01 -4.79 -2.55
CA THR A 125 1.78 -4.62 -1.78
C THR A 125 0.57 -4.48 -2.68
N LEU A 126 0.62 -3.59 -3.67
CA LEU A 126 -0.48 -3.39 -4.61
C LEU A 126 -0.78 -4.66 -5.42
N ARG A 127 0.25 -5.43 -5.80
CA ARG A 127 0.08 -6.63 -6.59
C ARG A 127 -0.45 -7.81 -5.80
N TYR A 128 0.08 -8.06 -4.58
CA TYR A 128 -0.14 -9.30 -3.84
C TYR A 128 -1.02 -9.16 -2.60
N LEU A 129 -1.13 -7.98 -2.01
CA LEU A 129 -2.03 -7.73 -0.87
C LEU A 129 -3.36 -7.10 -1.32
N ASP A 130 -3.31 -6.26 -2.36
CA ASP A 130 -4.50 -5.60 -2.93
C ASP A 130 -5.01 -6.29 -4.20
N ASP A 131 -4.27 -7.28 -4.72
CA ASP A 131 -4.58 -8.07 -5.92
C ASP A 131 -4.91 -7.22 -7.17
N LEU A 132 -4.21 -6.09 -7.31
CA LEU A 132 -4.46 -5.18 -8.43
C LEU A 132 -3.80 -5.66 -9.72
N PRO A 133 -4.44 -5.46 -10.87
CA PRO A 133 -3.82 -5.68 -12.17
C PRO A 133 -2.74 -4.63 -12.45
N VAL A 134 -1.73 -5.02 -13.23
CA VAL A 134 -0.55 -4.16 -13.53
C VAL A 134 -0.93 -2.77 -14.08
N PRO A 135 -1.93 -2.60 -14.95
CA PRO A 135 -2.33 -1.27 -15.43
C PRO A 135 -2.81 -0.34 -14.32
N GLU A 136 -3.54 -0.85 -13.33
CA GLU A 136 -4.00 -0.06 -12.17
C GLU A 136 -2.82 0.32 -11.26
N ILE A 137 -1.89 -0.63 -11.03
CA ILE A 137 -0.65 -0.36 -10.29
C ILE A 137 0.16 0.73 -11.00
N ALA A 138 0.28 0.66 -12.32
CA ALA A 138 0.98 1.65 -13.13
C ALA A 138 0.37 3.05 -12.95
N THR A 139 -0.94 3.15 -13.00
CA THR A 139 -1.67 4.40 -12.76
C THR A 139 -1.41 4.96 -11.36
N LEU A 140 -1.55 4.12 -10.32
CA LEU A 140 -1.33 4.53 -8.92
C LEU A 140 0.13 4.96 -8.68
N LEU A 141 1.10 4.27 -9.28
CA LEU A 141 2.52 4.60 -9.12
C LEU A 141 2.99 5.74 -10.05
N GLY A 142 2.12 6.23 -10.95
CA GLY A 142 2.46 7.25 -11.94
C GLY A 142 3.56 6.76 -12.92
N ARG A 143 3.46 5.51 -13.38
CA ARG A 143 4.42 4.83 -14.26
C ARG A 143 3.74 4.28 -15.51
N THR A 144 4.53 3.91 -16.51
CA THR A 144 4.04 3.11 -17.63
C THR A 144 3.85 1.65 -17.18
N VAL A 145 3.01 0.90 -17.89
CA VAL A 145 2.80 -0.54 -17.65
C VAL A 145 4.12 -1.29 -17.70
N HIS A 146 4.91 -1.06 -18.77
CA HIS A 146 6.22 -1.71 -18.96
C HIS A 146 7.20 -1.38 -17.80
N ALA A 147 7.28 -0.12 -17.35
CA ALA A 147 8.12 0.25 -16.21
C ALA A 147 7.63 -0.38 -14.89
N THR A 148 6.33 -0.63 -14.76
CA THR A 148 5.73 -1.30 -13.60
C THR A 148 6.03 -2.80 -13.62
N GLU A 149 5.97 -3.45 -14.77
CA GLU A 149 6.37 -4.85 -14.93
C GLU A 149 7.84 -5.05 -14.55
N ALA A 150 8.73 -4.21 -15.09
CA ALA A 150 10.15 -4.23 -14.74
C ALA A 150 10.39 -3.97 -13.23
N LEU A 151 9.61 -3.07 -12.63
CA LEU A 151 9.66 -2.82 -11.19
C LEU A 151 9.23 -4.05 -10.39
N LEU A 152 8.14 -4.72 -10.79
CA LEU A 152 7.66 -5.93 -10.12
C LEU A 152 8.67 -7.07 -10.19
N VAL A 153 9.36 -7.26 -11.32
CA VAL A 153 10.44 -8.24 -11.46
C VAL A 153 11.55 -7.95 -10.45
N ARG A 154 12.08 -6.72 -10.43
CA ARG A 154 13.13 -6.32 -9.48
C ARG A 154 12.69 -6.43 -8.03
N ALA A 155 11.45 -6.03 -7.73
CA ALA A 155 10.89 -6.09 -6.40
C ALA A 155 10.78 -7.54 -5.89
N ARG A 156 10.36 -8.49 -6.75
CA ARG A 156 10.34 -9.92 -6.42
C ARG A 156 11.73 -10.46 -6.12
N SER A 157 12.72 -10.13 -6.96
CA SER A 157 14.11 -10.55 -6.74
C SER A 157 14.67 -9.98 -5.43
N ALA A 158 14.42 -8.70 -5.15
CA ALA A 158 14.82 -8.08 -3.89
C ALA A 158 14.16 -8.75 -2.67
N PHE A 159 12.87 -9.05 -2.77
CA PHE A 159 12.14 -9.75 -1.73
C PHE A 159 12.70 -11.16 -1.46
N ARG A 160 12.96 -11.94 -2.52
CA ARG A 160 13.54 -13.28 -2.39
C ARG A 160 14.87 -13.23 -1.66
N ARG A 161 15.80 -12.37 -2.07
CA ARG A 161 17.09 -12.21 -1.41
C ARG A 161 16.92 -11.92 0.08
N ALA A 162 16.16 -10.89 0.42
CA ALA A 162 15.93 -10.50 1.81
C ALA A 162 15.20 -11.58 2.63
N TYR A 163 14.36 -12.38 1.98
CA TYR A 163 13.65 -13.48 2.62
C TYR A 163 14.57 -14.70 2.88
N THR A 164 15.45 -15.05 1.93
CA THR A 164 16.38 -16.19 2.08
C THR A 164 17.55 -15.88 3.02
N ASP A 165 18.10 -14.66 2.96
CA ASP A 165 19.21 -14.26 3.83
C ASP A 165 18.88 -14.39 5.32
N ARG A 166 17.61 -14.26 5.70
CA ARG A 166 17.13 -14.49 7.07
C ARG A 166 16.87 -15.95 7.42
N GLY A 167 16.76 -16.83 6.44
CA GLY A 167 16.59 -18.26 6.66
C GLY A 167 17.87 -19.01 6.98
N GLY A 168 19.00 -18.39 6.75
CA GLY A 168 20.33 -18.96 7.03
C GLY A 168 20.86 -18.73 8.45
N CYS A 169 20.13 -17.99 9.30
CA CYS A 169 20.58 -17.69 10.67
C CYS A 169 19.95 -18.57 11.77
N ASP A 170 19.02 -19.47 11.40
CA ASP A 170 18.36 -20.40 12.32
C ASP A 170 18.77 -21.87 12.06
N ALA A 171 20.05 -22.11 11.82
CA ALA A 171 20.61 -23.47 11.76
C ALA A 171 21.80 -23.63 12.70
#